data_afa402f2e441e21c07232256e0f9d705
#
_entry.id   afa402f2e441e21c07232256e0f9d705
#
_cell.length_a   1.000
_cell.length_b   1.000
_cell.length_c   1.000
_cell.angle_alpha   90.00
_cell.angle_beta   90.00
_cell.angle_gamma   90.00
#
_symmetry.space_group_name_H-M   'P 1'
#
loop_
_entity.id
_entity.type
_entity.pdbx_description
1 polymer ?
#
loop_
_entity_poly.entity_id
_entity_poly.type
_entity_poly.pdbx_seq_one_letter_code
_entity_poly.pdbx_strand_id
1 'polypeptide(L)'
;GTSITGNQDVTNRVNGFASLTYDISSWLKAMVRFGGDTYGKKTEKWIRHGLISSSGYSDGRFSTGQYNMTEYNVDFLVTAQKDNIADSKFSGSLSVGGNKMNRKYNTFVATAEGLNIPELYTIQNGISQTTSTYNSQKEVQSLYALGQLSWDNYLFFDVTVRNDWSSTLPKNNRSFLYPSFSLGWAVTDMLTKFK
;
A
#
# COMPACT_ATOMS: atom_id res chain seq x y z
N GLY A 1 -15.64 11.64 -35.83
CA GLY A 1 -16.86 11.73 -35.00
C GLY A 1 -16.52 12.30 -33.64
N THR A 2 -17.05 13.48 -33.35
CA THR A 2 -16.91 14.14 -32.05
C THR A 2 -17.70 13.34 -31.01
N SER A 3 -16.99 12.78 -30.02
CA SER A 3 -17.63 12.03 -28.94
C SER A 3 -18.57 12.91 -28.15
N ILE A 4 -19.80 12.49 -27.95
CA ILE A 4 -20.86 13.22 -27.25
C ILE A 4 -20.49 13.43 -25.77
N THR A 5 -19.80 12.45 -25.20
CA THR A 5 -19.18 12.49 -23.87
C THR A 5 -17.79 11.90 -23.97
N GLY A 6 -16.89 12.37 -23.17
CA GLY A 6 -15.55 11.82 -23.14
C GLY A 6 -14.97 11.81 -21.74
N ASN A 7 -14.01 10.89 -21.55
CA ASN A 7 -13.22 10.76 -20.36
C ASN A 7 -11.79 10.43 -20.77
N GLN A 8 -10.84 11.18 -20.26
CA GLN A 8 -9.41 10.95 -20.47
C GLN A 8 -8.72 10.94 -19.11
N ASP A 9 -7.93 9.88 -18.87
CA ASP A 9 -7.14 9.73 -17.66
C ASP A 9 -5.66 9.54 -18.06
N VAL A 10 -4.79 10.27 -17.41
CA VAL A 10 -3.33 10.10 -17.52
C VAL A 10 -2.77 9.86 -16.13
N THR A 11 -2.05 8.76 -15.96
CA THR A 11 -1.43 8.41 -14.69
C THR A 11 0.06 8.20 -14.87
N ASN A 12 0.85 8.90 -14.06
CA ASN A 12 2.29 8.69 -13.92
C ASN A 12 2.55 8.11 -12.53
N ARG A 13 3.26 6.99 -12.45
CA ARG A 13 3.60 6.33 -11.19
C ARG A 13 5.05 5.92 -11.17
N VAL A 14 5.70 6.17 -10.04
CA VAL A 14 7.04 5.69 -9.74
C VAL A 14 6.98 4.96 -8.41
N ASN A 15 7.46 3.73 -8.38
CA ASN A 15 7.62 2.95 -7.16
C ASN A 15 8.96 2.22 -7.16
N GLY A 16 9.47 1.93 -5.98
CA GLY A 16 10.70 1.20 -5.82
C GLY A 16 11.09 1.07 -4.36
N PHE A 17 12.13 0.30 -4.13
CA PHE A 17 12.73 0.16 -2.81
C PHE A 17 14.24 -0.02 -2.91
N ALA A 18 14.93 0.32 -1.82
CA ALA A 18 16.32 -0.01 -1.58
C ALA A 18 16.42 -0.73 -0.23
N SER A 19 17.26 -1.74 -0.14
CA SER A 19 17.52 -2.46 1.10
C SER A 19 19.01 -2.65 1.30
N LEU A 20 19.42 -2.57 2.56
CA LEU A 20 20.76 -2.89 3.02
C LEU A 20 20.64 -4.01 4.05
N THR A 21 21.38 -5.08 3.81
CA THR A 21 21.50 -6.19 4.74
C THR A 21 22.95 -6.29 5.20
N TYR A 22 23.15 -6.47 6.49
CA TYR A 22 24.45 -6.59 7.11
C TYR A 22 24.52 -7.84 8.00
N ASP A 23 25.46 -8.72 7.72
CA ASP A 23 25.76 -9.89 8.53
C ASP A 23 26.67 -9.48 9.70
N ILE A 24 26.06 -9.33 10.89
CA ILE A 24 26.77 -8.93 12.12
C ILE A 24 27.68 -10.05 12.58
N SER A 25 27.17 -11.28 12.46
CA SER A 25 27.89 -12.53 12.74
C SER A 25 27.32 -13.67 11.90
N SER A 26 27.90 -14.88 12.04
CA SER A 26 27.42 -16.07 11.33
C SER A 26 25.97 -16.46 11.70
N TRP A 27 25.46 -15.99 12.83
CA TRP A 27 24.13 -16.30 13.35
C TRP A 27 23.20 -15.08 13.49
N LEU A 28 23.70 -13.86 13.25
CA LEU A 28 22.96 -12.61 13.45
C LEU A 28 23.05 -11.71 12.23
N LYS A 29 21.91 -11.33 11.69
CA LYS A 29 21.76 -10.47 10.50
C LYS A 29 20.84 -9.32 10.79
N ALA A 30 21.14 -8.15 10.27
CA ALA A 30 20.27 -6.97 10.32
C ALA A 30 19.96 -6.46 8.91
N MET A 31 18.74 -6.02 8.70
CA MET A 31 18.27 -5.43 7.44
C MET A 31 17.57 -4.10 7.73
N VAL A 32 17.80 -3.14 6.86
CA VAL A 32 17.01 -1.91 6.75
C VAL A 32 16.52 -1.79 5.31
N ARG A 33 15.25 -1.45 5.11
CA ARG A 33 14.66 -1.24 3.80
C ARG A 33 13.89 0.07 3.79
N PHE A 34 14.08 0.84 2.74
CA PHE A 34 13.30 2.04 2.42
C PHE A 34 12.55 1.79 1.12
N GLY A 35 11.23 2.00 1.13
CA GLY A 35 10.36 1.91 -0.03
C GLY A 35 9.60 3.21 -0.26
N GLY A 36 9.32 3.50 -1.52
CA GLY A 36 8.53 4.64 -1.94
C GLY A 36 7.59 4.30 -3.08
N ASP A 37 6.41 4.89 -3.06
CA ASP A 37 5.42 4.81 -4.12
C ASP A 37 4.76 6.18 -4.28
N THR A 38 4.79 6.72 -5.47
CA THR A 38 4.13 7.99 -5.78
C THR A 38 3.44 7.92 -7.12
N TYR A 39 2.22 8.42 -7.19
CA TYR A 39 1.54 8.61 -8.44
C TYR A 39 0.84 9.97 -8.50
N GLY A 40 0.80 10.52 -9.72
CA GLY A 40 -0.05 11.64 -10.09
C GLY A 40 -1.00 11.21 -11.20
N LYS A 41 -2.30 11.37 -10.98
CA LYS A 41 -3.34 11.10 -11.97
C LYS A 41 -4.04 12.40 -12.33
N LYS A 42 -4.11 12.71 -13.63
CA LYS A 42 -4.94 13.77 -14.19
C LYS A 42 -6.14 13.15 -14.88
N THR A 43 -7.33 13.68 -14.63
CA THR A 43 -8.56 13.27 -15.30
C THR A 43 -9.19 14.45 -15.99
N GLU A 44 -9.78 14.23 -17.16
CA GLU A 44 -10.62 15.20 -17.86
C GLU A 44 -11.89 14.49 -18.30
N LYS A 45 -13.04 15.12 -18.05
CA LYS A 45 -14.36 14.61 -18.41
C LYS A 45 -15.15 15.74 -19.05
N TRP A 46 -15.84 15.44 -20.14
CA TRP A 46 -16.67 16.44 -20.81
C TRP A 46 -18.00 15.86 -21.27
N ILE A 47 -19.01 16.70 -21.26
CA ILE A 47 -20.32 16.46 -21.84
C ILE A 47 -20.57 17.59 -22.82
N ARG A 48 -20.95 17.23 -24.04
CA ARG A 48 -21.19 18.20 -25.10
C ARG A 48 -22.41 19.04 -24.79
N HIS A 49 -22.35 20.32 -25.16
CA HIS A 49 -23.54 21.19 -25.23
C HIS A 49 -24.54 20.65 -26.24
N GLY A 50 -25.82 20.77 -25.96
CA GLY A 50 -26.89 20.31 -26.85
C GLY A 50 -27.21 18.81 -26.78
N LEU A 51 -26.61 18.05 -25.85
CA LEU A 51 -26.97 16.66 -25.65
C LEU A 51 -28.35 16.54 -24.98
N ILE A 52 -29.24 15.83 -25.62
CA ILE A 52 -30.55 15.45 -25.04
C ILE A 52 -30.40 14.10 -24.35
N SER A 53 -30.70 14.02 -23.07
CA SER A 53 -30.73 12.80 -22.27
C SER A 53 -32.09 12.63 -21.58
N SER A 54 -32.29 11.51 -20.92
CA SER A 54 -33.50 11.27 -20.08
C SER A 54 -33.66 12.31 -18.96
N SER A 55 -32.61 12.99 -18.58
CA SER A 55 -32.60 14.07 -17.56
C SER A 55 -32.75 15.48 -18.12
N GLY A 56 -32.94 15.64 -19.45
CA GLY A 56 -33.14 16.93 -20.11
C GLY A 56 -32.03 17.33 -21.05
N TYR A 57 -32.00 18.63 -21.41
CA TYR A 57 -31.02 19.26 -22.27
C TYR A 57 -29.75 19.59 -21.47
N SER A 58 -28.59 19.30 -22.05
CA SER A 58 -27.30 19.62 -21.43
C SER A 58 -26.74 20.91 -22.02
N ASP A 59 -26.43 21.89 -21.16
CA ASP A 59 -25.69 23.10 -21.52
C ASP A 59 -24.17 22.87 -21.60
N GLY A 60 -23.76 21.62 -21.59
CA GLY A 60 -22.37 21.22 -21.59
C GLY A 60 -21.74 21.24 -20.19
N ARG A 61 -20.72 20.41 -20.03
CA ARG A 61 -19.96 20.30 -18.76
C ARG A 61 -18.53 19.94 -19.05
N PHE A 62 -17.62 20.51 -18.26
CA PHE A 62 -16.23 20.11 -18.24
C PHE A 62 -15.75 19.93 -16.80
N SER A 63 -15.03 18.84 -16.54
CA SER A 63 -14.43 18.61 -15.24
C SER A 63 -12.99 18.15 -15.40
N THR A 64 -12.09 18.73 -14.63
CA THR A 64 -10.69 18.27 -14.53
C THR A 64 -10.36 17.96 -13.09
N GLY A 65 -9.63 16.86 -12.89
CA GLY A 65 -9.21 16.41 -11.58
C GLY A 65 -7.71 16.09 -11.53
N GLN A 66 -7.09 16.42 -10.41
CA GLN A 66 -5.74 16.03 -10.08
C GLN A 66 -5.77 15.20 -8.80
N TYR A 67 -5.13 14.03 -8.82
CA TYR A 67 -5.08 13.07 -7.73
C TYR A 67 -3.61 12.70 -7.51
N ASN A 68 -3.08 13.01 -6.34
CA ASN A 68 -1.69 12.73 -6.02
C ASN A 68 -1.63 11.86 -4.77
N MET A 69 -0.86 10.78 -4.84
CA MET A 69 -0.56 9.93 -3.70
C MET A 69 0.95 9.78 -3.56
N THR A 70 1.41 9.86 -2.33
CA THR A 70 2.80 9.57 -1.98
C THR A 70 2.80 8.69 -0.74
N GLU A 71 3.51 7.58 -0.81
CA GLU A 71 3.69 6.65 0.30
C GLU A 71 5.18 6.35 0.52
N TYR A 72 5.61 6.37 1.76
CA TYR A 72 6.93 5.94 2.19
C TYR A 72 6.80 4.83 3.21
N ASN A 73 7.66 3.82 3.06
CA ASN A 73 7.80 2.72 4.00
C ASN A 73 9.26 2.63 4.44
N VAL A 74 9.46 2.52 5.73
CA VAL A 74 10.77 2.23 6.34
C VAL A 74 10.63 0.99 7.20
N ASP A 75 11.43 -0.03 6.91
CA ASP A 75 11.44 -1.29 7.63
C ASP A 75 12.81 -1.53 8.25
N PHE A 76 12.84 -2.15 9.42
CA PHE A 76 14.02 -2.79 9.94
C PHE A 76 13.70 -4.21 10.39
N LEU A 77 14.68 -5.11 10.30
CA LEU A 77 14.57 -6.48 10.73
C LEU A 77 15.91 -6.96 11.26
N VAL A 78 15.91 -7.54 12.44
CA VAL A 78 17.07 -8.24 13.01
C VAL A 78 16.69 -9.70 13.16
N THR A 79 17.49 -10.57 12.57
CA THR A 79 17.26 -12.04 12.57
C THR A 79 18.44 -12.74 13.21
N ALA A 80 18.16 -13.52 14.22
CA ALA A 80 19.07 -14.49 14.79
C ALA A 80 18.68 -15.89 14.31
N GLN A 81 19.63 -16.67 13.81
CA GLN A 81 19.39 -18.02 13.31
C GLN A 81 20.50 -18.94 13.82
N LYS A 82 20.13 -20.14 14.25
CA LYS A 82 21.09 -21.16 14.65
C LYS A 82 20.58 -22.55 14.28
N ASP A 83 21.43 -23.31 13.62
CA ASP A 83 21.22 -24.70 13.32
C ASP A 83 21.83 -25.57 14.43
N ASN A 84 21.27 -26.76 14.63
CA ASN A 84 21.72 -27.75 15.62
C ASN A 84 21.94 -27.13 17.00
N ILE A 85 20.90 -26.49 17.55
CA ILE A 85 20.94 -25.81 18.85
C ILE A 85 21.38 -26.80 19.93
N ALA A 86 22.46 -26.52 20.65
CA ALA A 86 23.03 -27.36 21.70
C ALA A 86 23.34 -28.78 21.21
N ASP A 87 23.88 -28.93 19.99
CA ASP A 87 24.19 -30.22 19.36
C ASP A 87 23.00 -31.19 19.22
N SER A 88 21.80 -30.61 19.20
CA SER A 88 20.54 -31.34 19.02
C SER A 88 20.05 -31.29 17.57
N LYS A 89 18.93 -31.95 17.30
CA LYS A 89 18.21 -31.90 16.02
C LYS A 89 17.34 -30.65 15.86
N PHE A 90 17.39 -29.72 16.80
CA PHE A 90 16.64 -28.47 16.73
C PHE A 90 17.43 -27.39 15.98
N SER A 91 16.77 -26.73 15.02
CA SER A 91 17.24 -25.50 14.42
C SER A 91 16.16 -24.43 14.59
N GLY A 92 16.56 -23.18 14.71
CA GLY A 92 15.58 -22.13 14.90
C GLY A 92 16.04 -20.77 14.43
N SER A 93 15.07 -19.92 14.18
CA SER A 93 15.29 -18.50 13.90
C SER A 93 14.33 -17.63 14.71
N LEU A 94 14.81 -16.48 15.11
CA LEU A 94 14.02 -15.43 15.75
C LEU A 94 14.31 -14.11 15.04
N SER A 95 13.28 -13.50 14.51
CA SER A 95 13.36 -12.18 13.90
C SER A 95 12.51 -11.18 14.67
N VAL A 96 13.04 -9.99 14.88
CA VAL A 96 12.33 -8.85 15.45
C VAL A 96 12.48 -7.68 14.51
N GLY A 97 11.37 -7.03 14.19
CA GLY A 97 11.37 -5.94 13.25
C GLY A 97 10.27 -4.92 13.50
N GLY A 98 10.33 -3.85 12.74
CA GLY A 98 9.32 -2.82 12.75
C GLY A 98 9.21 -2.15 11.38
N ASN A 99 8.05 -1.55 11.17
CA ASN A 99 7.73 -0.80 9.96
C ASN A 99 7.11 0.54 10.34
N LYS A 100 7.45 1.58 9.59
CA LYS A 100 6.75 2.85 9.58
C LYS A 100 6.31 3.18 8.17
N MET A 101 4.98 3.28 7.97
CA MET A 101 4.37 3.71 6.73
C MET A 101 3.77 5.09 6.90
N ASN A 102 4.01 5.98 5.94
CA ASN A 102 3.34 7.27 5.85
C ASN A 102 2.78 7.44 4.44
N ARG A 103 1.47 7.70 4.34
CA ARG A 103 0.76 7.94 3.08
C ARG A 103 0.09 9.30 3.12
N LYS A 104 0.31 10.10 2.07
CA LYS A 104 -0.40 11.35 1.81
C LYS A 104 -1.20 11.20 0.52
N TYR A 105 -2.43 11.66 0.55
CA TYR A 105 -3.31 11.65 -0.60
C TYR A 105 -3.99 13.02 -0.72
N ASN A 106 -3.85 13.64 -1.88
CA ASN A 106 -4.41 14.96 -2.15
C ASN A 106 -5.21 14.91 -3.44
N THR A 107 -6.39 15.50 -3.44
CA THR A 107 -7.18 15.67 -4.65
C THR A 107 -7.60 17.12 -4.83
N PHE A 108 -7.66 17.52 -6.09
CA PHE A 108 -8.26 18.77 -6.53
C PHE A 108 -9.13 18.46 -7.74
N VAL A 109 -10.38 18.86 -7.69
CA VAL A 109 -11.33 18.70 -8.80
C VAL A 109 -11.96 20.05 -9.06
N ALA A 110 -11.97 20.48 -10.32
CA ALA A 110 -12.68 21.65 -10.78
C ALA A 110 -13.73 21.20 -11.82
N THR A 111 -14.91 21.80 -11.77
CA THR A 111 -16.02 21.52 -12.68
C THR A 111 -16.62 22.82 -13.18
N ALA A 112 -16.82 22.91 -14.48
CA ALA A 112 -17.55 23.95 -15.18
C ALA A 112 -18.88 23.37 -15.64
N GLU A 113 -19.98 23.99 -15.23
CA GLU A 113 -21.35 23.65 -15.63
C GLU A 113 -21.90 24.74 -16.52
N GLY A 114 -22.54 24.34 -17.63
CA GLY A 114 -23.06 25.25 -18.65
C GLY A 114 -21.94 25.99 -19.40
N LEU A 115 -21.60 25.51 -20.59
CA LEU A 115 -20.49 26.09 -21.37
C LEU A 115 -20.99 27.28 -22.19
N ASN A 116 -20.41 28.49 -21.97
CA ASN A 116 -20.75 29.70 -22.76
C ASN A 116 -20.42 29.53 -24.26
N ILE A 117 -19.29 28.90 -24.55
CA ILE A 117 -18.85 28.56 -25.89
C ILE A 117 -18.92 27.03 -26.03
N PRO A 118 -19.79 26.50 -26.90
CA PRO A 118 -19.87 25.08 -27.15
C PRO A 118 -18.51 24.46 -27.52
N GLU A 119 -18.23 23.27 -27.01
CA GLU A 119 -17.01 22.48 -27.31
C GLU A 119 -15.67 23.10 -26.84
N LEU A 120 -15.68 24.27 -26.18
CA LEU A 120 -14.52 24.81 -25.50
C LEU A 120 -14.45 24.28 -24.06
N TYR A 121 -13.72 23.18 -23.87
CA TYR A 121 -13.63 22.47 -22.61
C TYR A 121 -12.54 23.07 -21.69
N THR A 122 -12.88 24.18 -21.04
CA THR A 122 -12.05 24.84 -20.03
C THR A 122 -12.92 25.24 -18.83
N ILE A 123 -12.31 25.35 -17.65
CA ILE A 123 -13.05 25.71 -16.42
C ILE A 123 -13.60 27.14 -16.53
N GLN A 124 -12.84 28.05 -17.12
CA GLN A 124 -13.23 29.47 -17.28
C GLN A 124 -14.42 29.65 -18.21
N ASN A 125 -14.73 28.69 -19.09
CA ASN A 125 -15.86 28.72 -20.01
C ASN A 125 -17.21 28.35 -19.36
N GLY A 126 -17.21 27.89 -18.12
CA GLY A 126 -18.44 27.52 -17.40
C GLY A 126 -19.20 28.74 -16.90
N ILE A 127 -20.54 28.71 -17.05
CA ILE A 127 -21.46 29.66 -16.39
C ILE A 127 -21.36 29.53 -14.87
N SER A 128 -21.30 28.30 -14.39
CA SER A 128 -21.05 27.98 -12.98
C SER A 128 -19.76 27.17 -12.84
N GLN A 129 -18.96 27.53 -11.87
CA GLN A 129 -17.68 26.86 -11.60
C GLN A 129 -17.63 26.41 -10.14
N THR A 130 -17.27 25.16 -9.93
CA THR A 130 -17.11 24.59 -8.60
C THR A 130 -15.74 23.93 -8.45
N THR A 131 -15.18 24.00 -7.26
CA THR A 131 -13.94 23.33 -6.93
C THR A 131 -14.12 22.48 -5.66
N SER A 132 -13.46 21.34 -5.62
CA SER A 132 -13.42 20.48 -4.46
C SER A 132 -11.99 20.04 -4.20
N THR A 133 -11.61 20.06 -2.93
CA THR A 133 -10.30 19.57 -2.46
C THR A 133 -10.50 18.54 -1.38
N TYR A 134 -9.66 17.50 -1.40
CA TYR A 134 -9.61 16.52 -0.33
C TYR A 134 -8.15 16.21 0.00
N ASN A 135 -7.82 16.25 1.27
CA ASN A 135 -6.49 15.92 1.76
C ASN A 135 -6.60 14.87 2.85
N SER A 136 -5.78 13.84 2.77
CA SER A 136 -5.72 12.78 3.76
C SER A 136 -4.27 12.40 4.04
N GLN A 137 -3.99 12.17 5.31
CA GLN A 137 -2.71 11.63 5.75
C GLN A 137 -2.96 10.45 6.68
N LYS A 138 -2.25 9.37 6.45
CA LYS A 138 -2.27 8.15 7.27
C LYS A 138 -0.85 7.76 7.63
N GLU A 139 -0.63 7.49 8.90
CA GLU A 139 0.60 6.88 9.41
C GLU A 139 0.25 5.56 10.10
N VAL A 140 1.03 4.52 9.82
CA VAL A 140 0.96 3.23 10.52
C VAL A 140 2.37 2.89 10.99
N GLN A 141 2.48 2.57 12.27
CA GLN A 141 3.68 2.03 12.87
C GLN A 141 3.40 0.60 13.29
N SER A 142 4.38 -0.27 13.11
CA SER A 142 4.24 -1.69 13.42
C SER A 142 5.50 -2.20 14.10
N LEU A 143 5.31 -3.05 15.10
CA LEU A 143 6.37 -3.90 15.65
C LEU A 143 5.94 -5.35 15.51
N TYR A 144 6.88 -6.22 15.15
CA TYR A 144 6.58 -7.63 14.95
C TYR A 144 7.76 -8.52 15.34
N ALA A 145 7.42 -9.73 15.75
CA ALA A 145 8.37 -10.79 15.98
C ALA A 145 7.92 -12.06 15.25
N LEU A 146 8.88 -12.78 14.69
CA LEU A 146 8.70 -14.02 13.95
C LEU A 146 9.65 -15.05 14.57
N GLY A 147 9.12 -16.16 15.03
CA GLY A 147 9.89 -17.28 15.54
C GLY A 147 9.61 -18.54 14.71
N GLN A 148 10.65 -19.23 14.31
CA GLN A 148 10.56 -20.53 13.68
C GLN A 148 11.43 -21.51 14.46
N LEU A 149 10.88 -22.68 14.76
CA LEU A 149 11.60 -23.82 15.33
C LEU A 149 11.40 -25.02 14.42
N SER A 150 12.48 -25.68 14.02
CA SER A 150 12.42 -26.92 13.27
C SER A 150 13.06 -28.06 14.04
N TRP A 151 12.51 -29.25 13.89
CA TRP A 151 13.06 -30.48 14.44
C TRP A 151 13.37 -31.47 13.33
N ASP A 152 14.64 -31.85 13.28
CA ASP A 152 15.19 -32.83 12.33
C ASP A 152 14.84 -32.57 10.85
N ASN A 153 14.59 -31.31 10.51
CA ASN A 153 14.23 -30.81 9.18
C ASN A 153 12.90 -31.34 8.59
N TYR A 154 12.05 -31.97 9.40
CA TYR A 154 10.74 -32.43 8.93
C TYR A 154 9.55 -31.89 9.74
N LEU A 155 9.75 -31.40 10.95
CA LEU A 155 8.71 -30.75 11.74
C LEU A 155 9.06 -29.28 11.94
N PHE A 156 8.12 -28.39 11.63
CA PHE A 156 8.30 -26.94 11.68
C PHE A 156 7.19 -26.32 12.51
N PHE A 157 7.55 -25.44 13.41
CA PHE A 157 6.63 -24.65 14.21
C PHE A 157 6.96 -23.17 14.04
N ASP A 158 5.98 -22.38 13.55
CA ASP A 158 6.12 -20.95 13.33
C ASP A 158 5.18 -20.18 14.25
N VAL A 159 5.70 -19.09 14.79
CA VAL A 159 4.95 -18.12 15.59
C VAL A 159 5.20 -16.74 15.05
N THR A 160 4.13 -15.99 14.84
CA THR A 160 4.21 -14.58 14.47
C THR A 160 3.38 -13.76 15.43
N VAL A 161 3.93 -12.66 15.91
CA VAL A 161 3.21 -11.66 16.70
C VAL A 161 3.47 -10.30 16.08
N ARG A 162 2.42 -9.58 15.76
CA ARG A 162 2.50 -8.23 15.21
C ARG A 162 1.56 -7.30 15.95
N ASN A 163 2.02 -6.11 16.25
CA ASN A 163 1.19 -5.02 16.75
C ASN A 163 1.28 -3.80 15.83
N ASP A 164 0.14 -3.29 15.41
CA ASP A 164 0.02 -2.12 14.54
C ASP A 164 -0.63 -0.97 15.29
N TRP A 165 -0.10 0.24 15.10
CA TRP A 165 -0.69 1.50 15.56
C TRP A 165 -1.03 2.37 14.37
N SER A 166 -2.31 2.75 14.22
CA SER A 166 -2.79 3.58 13.10
C SER A 166 -3.19 4.97 13.56
N SER A 167 -2.71 6.00 12.87
CA SER A 167 -3.06 7.41 13.15
C SER A 167 -4.51 7.75 12.81
N THR A 168 -5.21 6.93 12.02
CA THR A 168 -6.60 7.15 11.61
C THR A 168 -7.63 6.73 12.66
N LEU A 169 -7.17 6.15 13.77
CA LEU A 169 -8.02 5.64 14.83
C LEU A 169 -7.86 6.47 16.12
N PRO A 170 -8.89 6.52 16.97
CA PRO A 170 -8.83 7.20 18.27
C PRO A 170 -7.66 6.67 19.11
N LYS A 171 -7.02 7.57 19.86
CA LYS A 171 -5.82 7.25 20.67
C LYS A 171 -5.98 6.02 21.57
N ASN A 172 -7.18 5.80 22.10
CA ASN A 172 -7.47 4.68 23.02
C ASN A 172 -7.68 3.34 22.30
N ASN A 173 -7.92 3.33 20.98
CA ASN A 173 -8.25 2.12 20.18
C ASN A 173 -7.40 2.02 18.91
N ARG A 174 -6.19 2.57 18.89
CA ARG A 174 -5.34 2.58 17.69
C ARG A 174 -4.37 1.41 17.60
N SER A 175 -4.32 0.53 18.61
CA SER A 175 -3.39 -0.59 18.73
C SER A 175 -4.11 -1.91 18.47
N PHE A 176 -3.56 -2.73 17.58
CA PHE A 176 -4.11 -4.02 17.20
C PHE A 176 -3.01 -5.08 17.23
N LEU A 177 -3.26 -6.13 17.98
CA LEU A 177 -2.36 -7.28 18.12
C LEU A 177 -2.85 -8.43 17.23
N TYR A 178 -1.95 -8.99 16.42
CA TYR A 178 -2.20 -10.11 15.51
C TYR A 178 -1.23 -11.26 15.82
N PRO A 179 -1.60 -12.23 16.63
CA PRO A 179 -0.84 -13.46 16.79
C PRO A 179 -1.20 -14.46 15.67
N SER A 180 -0.21 -15.24 15.24
CA SER A 180 -0.40 -16.36 14.31
C SER A 180 0.50 -17.52 14.70
N PHE A 181 0.00 -18.74 14.52
CA PHE A 181 0.72 -19.98 14.79
C PHE A 181 0.55 -20.91 13.60
N SER A 182 1.62 -21.61 13.21
CA SER A 182 1.61 -22.57 12.12
C SER A 182 2.41 -23.80 12.52
N LEU A 183 1.94 -24.97 12.09
CA LEU A 183 2.64 -26.24 12.24
C LEU A 183 2.76 -26.89 10.86
N GLY A 184 3.99 -27.14 10.44
CA GLY A 184 4.32 -27.82 9.20
C GLY A 184 4.97 -29.17 9.43
N TRP A 185 4.61 -30.16 8.62
CA TRP A 185 5.17 -31.50 8.67
C TRP A 185 5.53 -32.03 7.29
N ALA A 186 6.83 -32.26 7.06
CA ALA A 186 7.36 -32.90 5.85
C ALA A 186 7.36 -34.44 6.03
N VAL A 187 6.22 -35.08 5.79
CA VAL A 187 6.00 -36.50 6.01
C VAL A 187 6.97 -37.38 5.21
N THR A 188 7.25 -37.02 3.98
CA THR A 188 8.18 -37.75 3.09
C THR A 188 9.59 -37.78 3.64
N ASP A 189 10.06 -36.69 4.21
CA ASP A 189 11.42 -36.58 4.74
C ASP A 189 11.54 -37.38 6.05
N MET A 190 10.47 -37.41 6.86
CA MET A 190 10.40 -38.28 8.01
C MET A 190 10.50 -39.75 7.62
N LEU A 191 9.71 -40.22 6.65
CA LEU A 191 9.67 -41.61 6.22
C LEU A 191 10.98 -42.10 5.62
N THR A 192 11.74 -41.27 4.97
CA THR A 192 13.06 -41.60 4.39
C THR A 192 14.13 -41.81 5.47
N LYS A 193 14.00 -41.21 6.66
CA LYS A 193 14.93 -41.36 7.79
C LYS A 193 14.71 -42.64 8.60
N PHE A 194 13.55 -43.26 8.50
CA PHE A 194 13.21 -44.49 9.20
C PHE A 194 13.35 -45.76 8.33
N LYS A 195 13.89 -45.63 7.10
CA LYS A 195 14.35 -46.71 6.25
C LYS A 195 15.84 -46.96 6.45
#